data_3b29e7e1fab3a90f49812c0a18e7b6ab
#
_entry.id   3b29e7e1fab3a90f49812c0a18e7b6ab
#
_cell.length_a   1.000
_cell.length_b   1.000
_cell.length_c   1.000
_cell.angle_alpha   90.00
_cell.angle_beta   90.00
_cell.angle_gamma   90.00
#
_symmetry.space_group_name_H-M   'P 1'
#
loop_
_entity.id
_entity.type
_entity.pdbx_description
1 polymer ?
#
loop_
_entity_poly.entity_id
_entity_poly.type
_entity_poly.pdbx_seq_one_letter_code
_entity_poly.pdbx_strand_id
1 'polypeptide(L)'
;MKKHRIVLSLLGLAALGTAFATQAAELRLSHQWSTKDVRHQVAQIVADEVAAANVDLSIKIFPSNSLFKATEQYKPLSRGQLDMTVFPLSYAGGQRPEYNLTLMPGLVKNHDHAARLNRSPFMKAIEDIMAKDDVMVLVHGYLAGGFLGKDKCVSAPDDFKGLQTRAAGKAFEQMLAGAGASIASMASSEIYNAMQTGVLQAAITSSSSFVSYRLYEQAKCYTPAADVAMWFMYQPLLMNKSVYEGLNDKQKAALQAGAKKAEAFYLDEAKKEDAASVDVFKKAGVEIRNMTPDEFGQWREIAKKTSYAEFLKQVKDGQKLLDMAFAVE
;
A
#
# COMPACT_ATOMS: atom_id res chain seq x y z
N MET A 1 0.72 10.25 -94.60
CA MET A 1 -0.40 10.41 -93.67
C MET A 1 -0.40 9.23 -92.69
N LYS A 2 0.20 9.40 -91.49
CA LYS A 2 0.27 8.35 -90.42
C LYS A 2 -0.64 8.72 -89.31
N LYS A 3 -1.64 7.90 -88.99
CA LYS A 3 -2.59 8.07 -87.88
C LYS A 3 -1.96 7.55 -86.59
N HIS A 4 -1.81 8.40 -85.63
CA HIS A 4 -1.38 8.00 -84.29
C HIS A 4 -2.63 7.63 -83.43
N ARG A 5 -2.62 6.40 -82.89
CA ARG A 5 -3.60 5.90 -81.96
C ARG A 5 -3.06 6.23 -80.54
N ILE A 6 -3.82 7.02 -79.78
CA ILE A 6 -3.58 7.29 -78.37
C ILE A 6 -4.24 6.15 -77.59
N VAL A 7 -3.43 5.42 -76.79
CA VAL A 7 -3.89 4.40 -75.87
C VAL A 7 -3.99 5.10 -74.50
N LEU A 8 -5.20 5.28 -73.96
CA LEU A 8 -5.43 5.70 -72.62
C LEU A 8 -5.26 4.52 -71.64
N SER A 9 -4.20 4.55 -70.85
CA SER A 9 -4.00 3.59 -69.76
C SER A 9 -4.72 4.15 -68.48
N LEU A 10 -5.79 3.47 -68.06
CA LEU A 10 -6.42 3.70 -66.74
C LEU A 10 -5.51 3.07 -65.68
N LEU A 11 -4.84 3.93 -64.88
CA LEU A 11 -4.22 3.50 -63.62
C LEU A 11 -5.33 3.43 -62.54
N GLY A 12 -5.66 2.20 -62.16
CA GLY A 12 -6.48 1.94 -60.99
C GLY A 12 -5.67 2.23 -59.68
N LEU A 13 -6.05 3.24 -58.95
CA LEU A 13 -5.53 3.49 -57.61
C LEU A 13 -6.15 2.46 -56.64
N ALA A 14 -5.38 1.40 -56.30
CA ALA A 14 -5.73 0.52 -55.18
C ALA A 14 -5.42 1.26 -53.86
N ALA A 15 -6.46 1.74 -53.18
CA ALA A 15 -6.35 2.26 -51.84
C ALA A 15 -6.03 1.08 -50.90
N LEU A 16 -4.76 0.91 -50.52
CA LEU A 16 -4.36 0.06 -49.42
C LEU A 16 -4.84 0.73 -48.13
N GLY A 17 -5.95 0.26 -47.59
CA GLY A 17 -6.38 0.54 -46.24
C GLY A 17 -5.37 -0.05 -45.26
N THR A 18 -4.43 0.75 -44.77
CA THR A 18 -3.61 0.37 -43.62
C THR A 18 -4.52 0.24 -42.41
N ALA A 19 -4.91 -1.00 -42.09
CA ALA A 19 -5.47 -1.32 -40.80
C ALA A 19 -4.37 -1.04 -39.75
N PHE A 20 -4.45 0.10 -39.06
CA PHE A 20 -3.69 0.31 -37.86
C PHE A 20 -4.19 -0.73 -36.87
N ALA A 21 -3.43 -1.81 -36.66
CA ALA A 21 -3.60 -2.67 -35.53
C ALA A 21 -3.39 -1.78 -34.29
N THR A 22 -4.45 -1.42 -33.60
CA THR A 22 -4.36 -0.79 -32.29
C THR A 22 -3.64 -1.80 -31.40
N GLN A 23 -2.37 -1.54 -31.11
CA GLN A 23 -1.62 -2.36 -30.17
C GLN A 23 -2.35 -2.25 -28.81
N ALA A 24 -2.68 -3.41 -28.23
CA ALA A 24 -3.30 -3.45 -26.90
C ALA A 24 -2.45 -2.62 -25.91
N ALA A 25 -3.08 -1.73 -25.16
CA ALA A 25 -2.38 -0.94 -24.17
C ALA A 25 -1.93 -1.85 -23.02
N GLU A 26 -0.68 -1.72 -22.59
CA GLU A 26 -0.14 -2.43 -21.44
C GLU A 26 0.12 -1.45 -20.30
N LEU A 27 -0.60 -1.60 -19.16
CA LEU A 27 -0.37 -0.85 -17.95
C LEU A 27 0.71 -1.54 -17.10
N ARG A 28 1.63 -0.75 -16.55
CA ARG A 28 2.69 -1.26 -15.67
C ARG A 28 2.30 -1.07 -14.21
N LEU A 29 2.25 -2.16 -13.47
CA LEU A 29 1.95 -2.16 -12.03
C LEU A 29 3.20 -2.59 -11.26
N SER A 30 3.69 -1.77 -10.34
CA SER A 30 4.86 -2.08 -9.50
C SER A 30 4.49 -2.21 -8.03
N HIS A 31 5.16 -3.11 -7.32
CA HIS A 31 5.08 -3.20 -5.85
C HIS A 31 6.29 -3.92 -5.25
N GLN A 32 6.43 -3.85 -3.91
CA GLN A 32 7.62 -4.37 -3.20
C GLN A 32 7.53 -5.84 -2.77
N TRP A 33 6.35 -6.44 -2.80
CA TRP A 33 6.10 -7.75 -2.19
C TRP A 33 6.33 -8.92 -3.15
N SER A 34 6.52 -10.11 -2.59
CA SER A 34 6.58 -11.36 -3.36
C SER A 34 5.22 -11.72 -3.97
N THR A 35 5.21 -12.65 -4.93
CA THR A 35 3.98 -13.13 -5.56
C THR A 35 3.05 -13.93 -4.63
N LYS A 36 3.49 -14.28 -3.42
CA LYS A 36 2.68 -14.98 -2.41
C LYS A 36 1.96 -14.03 -1.46
N ASP A 37 2.27 -12.75 -1.50
CA ASP A 37 1.70 -11.73 -0.61
C ASP A 37 0.30 -11.30 -1.06
N VAL A 38 -0.60 -11.03 -0.11
CA VAL A 38 -1.98 -10.60 -0.39
C VAL A 38 -2.04 -9.38 -1.32
N ARG A 39 -1.10 -8.46 -1.21
CA ARG A 39 -1.03 -7.25 -2.04
C ARG A 39 -0.68 -7.54 -3.50
N HIS A 40 0.11 -8.59 -3.75
CA HIS A 40 0.30 -9.10 -5.11
C HIS A 40 -0.99 -9.76 -5.63
N GLN A 41 -1.67 -10.53 -4.79
CA GLN A 41 -2.92 -11.20 -5.18
C GLN A 41 -4.01 -10.17 -5.53
N VAL A 42 -4.10 -9.06 -4.79
CA VAL A 42 -4.97 -7.92 -5.14
C VAL A 42 -4.66 -7.37 -6.53
N ALA A 43 -3.39 -7.15 -6.84
CA ALA A 43 -2.97 -6.69 -8.17
C ALA A 43 -3.29 -7.74 -9.26
N GLN A 44 -3.07 -9.02 -8.97
CA GLN A 44 -3.32 -10.12 -9.90
C GLN A 44 -4.82 -10.27 -10.22
N ILE A 45 -5.71 -10.14 -9.22
CA ILE A 45 -7.16 -10.18 -9.44
C ILE A 45 -7.59 -9.09 -10.43
N VAL A 46 -7.08 -7.87 -10.28
CA VAL A 46 -7.39 -6.78 -11.21
C VAL A 46 -6.85 -7.09 -12.61
N ALA A 47 -5.62 -7.61 -12.71
CA ALA A 47 -5.01 -7.97 -13.97
C ALA A 47 -5.79 -9.08 -14.69
N ASP A 48 -6.21 -10.13 -13.96
CA ASP A 48 -6.96 -11.26 -14.51
C ASP A 48 -8.35 -10.85 -15.00
N GLU A 49 -9.07 -10.00 -14.27
CA GLU A 49 -10.37 -9.47 -14.69
C GLU A 49 -10.27 -8.60 -15.95
N VAL A 50 -9.23 -7.77 -16.05
CA VAL A 50 -8.97 -6.97 -17.25
C VAL A 50 -8.66 -7.87 -18.44
N ALA A 51 -7.82 -8.89 -18.27
CA ALA A 51 -7.49 -9.85 -19.31
C ALA A 51 -8.73 -10.64 -19.78
N ALA A 52 -9.57 -11.09 -18.83
CA ALA A 52 -10.79 -11.83 -19.13
C ALA A 52 -11.84 -10.98 -19.88
N ALA A 53 -11.82 -9.66 -19.71
CA ALA A 53 -12.75 -8.76 -20.40
C ALA A 53 -12.47 -8.58 -21.89
N ASN A 54 -11.27 -8.94 -22.40
CA ASN A 54 -10.84 -8.82 -23.81
C ASN A 54 -11.10 -7.41 -24.41
N VAL A 55 -10.60 -6.37 -23.72
CA VAL A 55 -10.84 -4.95 -24.04
C VAL A 55 -9.60 -4.24 -24.60
N ASP A 56 -8.67 -4.96 -25.23
CA ASP A 56 -7.40 -4.44 -25.74
C ASP A 56 -6.60 -3.70 -24.66
N LEU A 57 -6.62 -4.22 -23.43
CA LEU A 57 -5.89 -3.73 -22.26
C LEU A 57 -5.28 -4.92 -21.53
N SER A 58 -4.05 -4.77 -21.07
CA SER A 58 -3.37 -5.73 -20.19
C SER A 58 -2.69 -5.01 -19.04
N ILE A 59 -2.40 -5.74 -17.96
CA ILE A 59 -1.65 -5.21 -16.81
C ILE A 59 -0.44 -6.12 -16.60
N LYS A 60 0.76 -5.54 -16.70
CA LYS A 60 2.01 -6.22 -16.40
C LYS A 60 2.46 -5.87 -14.98
N ILE A 61 2.52 -6.88 -14.12
CA ILE A 61 2.91 -6.72 -12.72
C ILE A 61 4.42 -6.90 -12.56
N PHE A 62 5.05 -5.97 -11.85
CA PHE A 62 6.47 -5.96 -11.49
C PHE A 62 6.59 -6.10 -9.96
N PRO A 63 6.66 -7.33 -9.42
CA PRO A 63 6.76 -7.59 -7.99
C PRO A 63 8.19 -7.39 -7.46
N SER A 64 8.35 -7.45 -6.15
CA SER A 64 9.64 -7.52 -5.44
C SER A 64 10.62 -6.40 -5.80
N ASN A 65 10.13 -5.16 -5.96
CA ASN A 65 10.92 -3.98 -6.34
C ASN A 65 11.60 -4.10 -7.72
N SER A 66 11.11 -4.96 -8.62
CA SER A 66 11.78 -5.23 -9.90
C SER A 66 11.74 -4.06 -10.89
N LEU A 67 10.84 -3.07 -10.69
CA LEU A 67 10.77 -1.89 -11.54
C LEU A 67 11.17 -0.60 -10.79
N PHE A 68 10.61 -0.37 -9.60
CA PHE A 68 10.92 0.78 -8.74
C PHE A 68 11.10 0.30 -7.30
N LYS A 69 11.99 0.98 -6.53
CA LYS A 69 12.15 0.72 -5.10
C LYS A 69 10.87 1.06 -4.34
N ALA A 70 10.66 0.38 -3.22
CA ALA A 70 9.44 0.46 -2.42
C ALA A 70 9.00 1.89 -2.08
N THR A 71 9.91 2.73 -1.65
CA THR A 71 9.64 4.11 -1.20
C THR A 71 9.62 5.13 -2.34
N GLU A 72 10.01 4.74 -3.55
CA GLU A 72 10.20 5.64 -4.69
C GLU A 72 9.02 5.60 -5.68
N GLN A 73 8.01 4.74 -5.50
CA GLN A 73 6.98 4.46 -6.51
C GLN A 73 5.95 5.58 -6.67
N TYR A 74 5.68 6.38 -5.63
CA TYR A 74 4.66 7.43 -5.68
C TYR A 74 4.99 8.55 -6.67
N LYS A 75 6.25 8.97 -6.73
CA LYS A 75 6.68 10.05 -7.63
C LYS A 75 6.61 9.67 -9.12
N PRO A 76 7.09 8.49 -9.58
CA PRO A 76 6.84 8.02 -10.95
C PRO A 76 5.36 7.85 -11.26
N LEU A 77 4.55 7.37 -10.31
CA LEU A 77 3.10 7.25 -10.46
C LEU A 77 2.46 8.62 -10.74
N SER A 78 2.74 9.64 -9.90
CA SER A 78 2.17 10.98 -10.04
C SER A 78 2.59 11.70 -11.33
N ARG A 79 3.64 11.22 -12.01
CA ARG A 79 4.16 11.77 -13.27
C ARG A 79 3.80 10.95 -14.51
N GLY A 80 2.98 9.91 -14.37
CA GLY A 80 2.64 9.00 -15.46
C GLY A 80 3.82 8.15 -15.98
N GLN A 81 4.91 8.08 -15.22
CA GLN A 81 6.07 7.20 -15.53
C GLN A 81 5.86 5.77 -15.03
N LEU A 82 4.88 5.56 -14.17
CA LEU A 82 4.33 4.32 -13.68
C LEU A 82 2.82 4.45 -13.73
N ASP A 83 2.12 3.42 -14.19
CA ASP A 83 0.67 3.51 -14.40
C ASP A 83 -0.10 3.14 -13.13
N MET A 84 0.38 2.13 -12.37
CA MET A 84 -0.28 1.58 -11.19
C MET A 84 0.75 1.13 -10.14
N THR A 85 0.35 1.17 -8.86
CA THR A 85 1.16 0.61 -7.76
C THR A 85 0.29 0.17 -6.60
N VAL A 86 0.65 -0.95 -5.94
CA VAL A 86 0.17 -1.17 -4.56
C VAL A 86 1.19 -0.53 -3.63
N PHE A 87 0.74 0.45 -2.83
CA PHE A 87 1.67 1.35 -2.17
C PHE A 87 1.25 1.71 -0.73
N PRO A 88 2.14 1.57 0.26
CA PRO A 88 1.91 2.10 1.59
C PRO A 88 1.89 3.64 1.55
N LEU A 89 0.71 4.26 1.67
CA LEU A 89 0.55 5.69 1.41
C LEU A 89 1.42 6.56 2.33
N SER A 90 1.66 6.13 3.57
CA SER A 90 2.55 6.80 4.51
C SER A 90 4.01 6.93 4.04
N TYR A 91 4.46 6.12 3.07
CA TYR A 91 5.81 6.27 2.49
C TYR A 91 5.94 7.58 1.70
N ALA A 92 4.84 8.13 1.22
CA ALA A 92 4.80 9.45 0.60
C ALA A 92 4.54 10.60 1.61
N GLY A 93 4.47 10.31 2.91
CA GLY A 93 4.22 11.28 3.98
C GLY A 93 5.27 12.39 4.12
N GLY A 94 6.47 12.20 3.55
CA GLY A 94 7.46 13.26 3.44
C GLY A 94 7.15 14.30 2.35
N GLN A 95 6.41 13.90 1.31
CA GLN A 95 5.96 14.77 0.21
C GLN A 95 4.59 15.41 0.53
N ARG A 96 3.71 14.65 1.18
CA ARG A 96 2.36 15.03 1.59
C ARG A 96 2.16 14.64 3.05
N PRO A 97 2.41 15.53 4.00
CA PRO A 97 2.28 15.23 5.43
C PRO A 97 0.90 14.70 5.83
N GLU A 98 -0.15 15.06 5.10
CA GLU A 98 -1.52 14.56 5.28
C GLU A 98 -1.61 13.03 5.22
N TYR A 99 -0.77 12.39 4.40
CA TYR A 99 -0.77 10.93 4.26
C TYR A 99 -0.29 10.20 5.52
N ASN A 100 0.42 10.87 6.42
CA ASN A 100 0.79 10.29 7.71
C ASN A 100 -0.44 9.92 8.56
N LEU A 101 -1.59 10.58 8.32
CA LEU A 101 -2.83 10.28 9.02
C LEU A 101 -3.38 8.88 8.68
N THR A 102 -3.04 8.33 7.51
CA THR A 102 -3.43 6.98 7.08
C THR A 102 -2.62 5.85 7.77
N LEU A 103 -1.67 6.22 8.61
CA LEU A 103 -0.92 5.34 9.51
C LEU A 103 -0.82 5.98 10.91
N MET A 104 -1.78 6.78 11.34
CA MET A 104 -1.73 7.39 12.65
C MET A 104 -1.91 6.32 13.75
N PRO A 105 -1.00 6.23 14.73
CA PRO A 105 -1.05 5.18 15.74
C PRO A 105 -2.38 5.16 16.51
N GLY A 106 -3.03 4.00 16.56
CA GLY A 106 -4.27 3.79 17.29
C GLY A 106 -5.49 4.55 16.74
N LEU A 107 -5.43 5.12 15.53
CA LEU A 107 -6.57 5.77 14.88
C LEU A 107 -7.60 4.73 14.39
N VAL A 108 -7.14 3.69 13.72
CA VAL A 108 -8.00 2.62 13.21
C VAL A 108 -8.19 1.56 14.28
N LYS A 109 -9.45 1.26 14.59
CA LYS A 109 -9.81 0.38 15.72
C LYS A 109 -9.72 -1.11 15.36
N ASN A 110 -10.18 -1.46 14.16
CA ASN A 110 -10.22 -2.82 13.60
C ASN A 110 -10.51 -2.78 12.10
N HIS A 111 -10.55 -3.93 11.43
CA HIS A 111 -10.82 -4.03 9.99
C HIS A 111 -12.18 -3.49 9.58
N ASP A 112 -13.22 -3.64 10.41
CA ASP A 112 -14.56 -3.11 10.09
C ASP A 112 -14.56 -1.58 10.17
N HIS A 113 -13.86 -1.00 11.14
CA HIS A 113 -13.63 0.45 11.20
C HIS A 113 -12.81 0.92 9.98
N ALA A 114 -11.76 0.19 9.57
CA ALA A 114 -10.98 0.48 8.38
C ALA A 114 -11.87 0.48 7.11
N ALA A 115 -12.77 -0.50 6.97
CA ALA A 115 -13.70 -0.57 5.85
C ALA A 115 -14.68 0.63 5.81
N ARG A 116 -15.13 1.13 6.98
CA ARG A 116 -15.94 2.35 7.05
C ARG A 116 -15.13 3.60 6.73
N LEU A 117 -13.88 3.67 7.21
CA LEU A 117 -12.96 4.77 6.86
C LEU A 117 -12.77 4.90 5.34
N ASN A 118 -12.64 3.79 4.61
CA ASN A 118 -12.49 3.79 3.15
C ASN A 118 -13.64 4.49 2.40
N ARG A 119 -14.81 4.61 3.01
CA ARG A 119 -16.02 5.22 2.40
C ARG A 119 -16.46 6.50 3.11
N SER A 120 -15.61 7.03 3.97
CA SER A 120 -15.91 8.19 4.80
C SER A 120 -15.52 9.52 4.13
N PRO A 121 -16.04 10.65 4.61
CA PRO A 121 -15.57 11.98 4.22
C PRO A 121 -14.06 12.18 4.46
N PHE A 122 -13.49 11.52 5.47
CA PHE A 122 -12.05 11.50 5.71
C PHE A 122 -11.29 10.94 4.50
N MET A 123 -11.65 9.74 4.04
CA MET A 123 -10.97 9.13 2.89
C MET A 123 -11.16 9.96 1.63
N LYS A 124 -12.36 10.50 1.41
CA LYS A 124 -12.59 11.42 0.30
C LYS A 124 -11.66 12.62 0.33
N ALA A 125 -11.40 13.20 1.51
CA ALA A 125 -10.44 14.31 1.64
C ALA A 125 -9.00 13.87 1.30
N ILE A 126 -8.58 12.66 1.68
CA ILE A 126 -7.29 12.08 1.30
C ILE A 126 -7.21 11.84 -0.22
N GLU A 127 -8.26 11.32 -0.84
CA GLU A 127 -8.34 11.14 -2.30
C GLU A 127 -8.28 12.48 -3.05
N ASP A 128 -8.92 13.52 -2.54
CA ASP A 128 -8.86 14.87 -3.13
C ASP A 128 -7.44 15.47 -3.08
N ILE A 129 -6.65 15.08 -2.07
CA ILE A 129 -5.22 15.43 -2.02
C ILE A 129 -4.43 14.63 -3.05
N MET A 130 -4.68 13.32 -3.16
CA MET A 130 -4.04 12.47 -4.18
C MET A 130 -4.36 12.92 -5.61
N ALA A 131 -5.60 13.36 -5.85
CA ALA A 131 -6.03 13.84 -7.16
C ALA A 131 -5.27 15.10 -7.62
N LYS A 132 -4.76 15.94 -6.69
CA LYS A 132 -3.89 17.08 -7.01
C LYS A 132 -2.49 16.63 -7.49
N ASP A 133 -2.10 15.42 -7.17
CA ASP A 133 -0.87 14.79 -7.61
C ASP A 133 -1.10 13.86 -8.83
N ASP A 134 -2.25 13.97 -9.50
CA ASP A 134 -2.65 13.10 -10.61
C ASP A 134 -2.71 11.60 -10.24
N VAL A 135 -3.09 11.30 -9.00
CA VAL A 135 -3.21 9.94 -8.46
C VAL A 135 -4.64 9.68 -8.02
N MET A 136 -5.14 8.47 -8.29
CA MET A 136 -6.43 7.99 -7.82
C MET A 136 -6.31 6.64 -7.13
N VAL A 137 -7.29 6.33 -6.28
CA VAL A 137 -7.44 5.01 -5.66
C VAL A 137 -8.26 4.12 -6.59
N LEU A 138 -7.75 2.94 -6.88
CA LEU A 138 -8.48 1.91 -7.61
C LEU A 138 -9.03 0.83 -6.66
N VAL A 139 -8.22 0.41 -5.67
CA VAL A 139 -8.63 -0.57 -4.64
C VAL A 139 -8.22 -0.03 -3.27
N HIS A 140 -9.18 0.09 -2.37
CA HIS A 140 -8.89 0.41 -0.98
C HIS A 140 -8.40 -0.82 -0.21
N GLY A 141 -7.48 -0.60 0.76
CA GLY A 141 -7.04 -1.65 1.65
C GLY A 141 -6.28 -1.13 2.85
N TYR A 142 -6.64 -1.63 4.02
CA TYR A 142 -5.91 -1.48 5.27
C TYR A 142 -5.42 -2.85 5.74
N LEU A 143 -4.21 -2.90 6.23
CA LEU A 143 -3.67 -4.08 6.91
C LEU A 143 -3.35 -3.73 8.34
N ALA A 144 -3.72 -4.61 9.26
CA ALA A 144 -3.25 -4.57 10.63
C ALA A 144 -1.83 -5.11 10.74
N GLY A 145 -1.17 -4.82 11.85
CA GLY A 145 0.17 -5.32 12.13
C GLY A 145 0.53 -5.22 13.60
N GLY A 146 1.72 -5.67 13.91
CA GLY A 146 2.19 -5.80 15.27
C GLY A 146 3.66 -5.44 15.45
N PHE A 147 4.22 -5.88 16.56
CA PHE A 147 5.59 -5.64 16.97
C PHE A 147 6.38 -6.95 16.92
N LEU A 148 7.63 -6.84 16.53
CA LEU A 148 8.54 -7.96 16.47
C LEU A 148 9.81 -7.63 17.24
N GLY A 149 10.19 -8.48 18.18
CA GLY A 149 11.45 -8.41 18.91
C GLY A 149 12.42 -9.48 18.49
N LYS A 150 13.66 -9.10 18.19
CA LYS A 150 14.71 -10.03 17.77
C LYS A 150 15.11 -10.97 18.90
N ASP A 151 15.44 -10.43 20.06
CA ASP A 151 16.04 -11.17 21.17
C ASP A 151 15.15 -11.26 22.42
N LYS A 152 14.13 -10.39 22.51
CA LYS A 152 13.16 -10.31 23.61
C LYS A 152 11.78 -9.91 23.13
N CYS A 153 10.76 -10.13 23.94
CA CYS A 153 9.45 -9.57 23.68
C CYS A 153 9.45 -8.04 23.77
N VAL A 154 8.70 -7.40 22.88
CA VAL A 154 8.44 -5.97 22.88
C VAL A 154 6.94 -5.73 22.71
N SER A 155 6.31 -5.06 23.66
CA SER A 155 4.89 -4.77 23.69
C SER A 155 4.60 -3.40 24.30
N ALA A 156 5.12 -3.13 25.48
CA ALA A 156 5.01 -1.86 26.19
C ALA A 156 6.02 -0.82 25.65
N PRO A 157 5.76 0.48 25.81
CA PRO A 157 6.71 1.54 25.43
C PRO A 157 8.12 1.35 26.00
N ASP A 158 8.22 0.97 27.27
CA ASP A 158 9.49 0.79 27.97
C ASP A 158 10.36 -0.32 27.37
N ASP A 159 9.76 -1.31 26.71
CA ASP A 159 10.49 -2.40 26.04
C ASP A 159 11.35 -1.90 24.89
N PHE A 160 11.02 -0.74 24.31
CA PHE A 160 11.67 -0.16 23.15
C PHE A 160 12.83 0.80 23.50
N LYS A 161 13.01 1.15 24.76
CA LYS A 161 14.09 2.07 25.17
C LYS A 161 15.45 1.59 24.69
N GLY A 162 16.11 2.43 23.91
CA GLY A 162 17.46 2.17 23.36
C GLY A 162 17.52 1.14 22.24
N LEU A 163 16.38 0.50 21.85
CA LEU A 163 16.38 -0.46 20.75
C LEU A 163 16.40 0.25 19.40
N GLN A 164 17.25 -0.25 18.50
CA GLN A 164 17.19 0.16 17.09
C GLN A 164 15.95 -0.48 16.46
N THR A 165 14.95 0.35 16.16
CA THR A 165 13.63 -0.11 15.77
C THR A 165 13.23 0.44 14.41
N ARG A 166 12.72 -0.43 13.56
CA ARG A 166 12.13 -0.04 12.29
C ARG A 166 10.69 0.41 12.47
N ALA A 167 10.35 1.54 11.90
CA ALA A 167 8.98 2.00 11.72
C ALA A 167 8.63 2.24 10.24
N ALA A 168 7.35 2.27 9.94
CA ALA A 168 6.83 2.32 8.58
C ALA A 168 6.30 3.70 8.16
N GLY A 169 6.88 4.76 8.66
CA GLY A 169 6.48 6.13 8.35
C GLY A 169 6.50 7.05 9.56
N LYS A 170 6.43 8.33 9.26
CA LYS A 170 6.74 9.43 10.21
C LYS A 170 5.94 9.35 11.52
N ALA A 171 4.64 9.05 11.43
CA ALA A 171 3.81 9.00 12.63
C ALA A 171 4.27 7.92 13.63
N PHE A 172 4.61 6.72 13.14
CA PHE A 172 5.15 5.66 14.01
C PHE A 172 6.59 5.94 14.46
N GLU A 173 7.42 6.53 13.60
CA GLU A 173 8.77 6.95 13.99
C GLU A 173 8.74 7.90 15.18
N GLN A 174 7.85 8.89 15.16
CA GLN A 174 7.68 9.87 16.22
C GLN A 174 7.20 9.23 17.53
N MET A 175 6.21 8.31 17.45
CA MET A 175 5.72 7.60 18.63
C MET A 175 6.82 6.73 19.28
N LEU A 176 7.54 5.95 18.47
CA LEU A 176 8.61 5.09 18.97
C LEU A 176 9.79 5.90 19.53
N ALA A 177 10.16 6.98 18.86
CA ALA A 177 11.18 7.89 19.39
C ALA A 177 10.74 8.51 20.73
N GLY A 178 9.45 8.84 20.86
CA GLY A 178 8.84 9.29 22.12
C GLY A 178 8.88 8.24 23.24
N ALA A 179 8.93 6.96 22.89
CA ALA A 179 9.17 5.86 23.84
C ALA A 179 10.67 5.57 24.10
N GLY A 180 11.58 6.33 23.49
CA GLY A 180 13.03 6.19 23.67
C GLY A 180 13.69 5.18 22.73
N ALA A 181 13.03 4.75 21.65
CA ALA A 181 13.65 3.93 20.63
C ALA A 181 14.59 4.75 19.73
N SER A 182 15.63 4.13 19.21
CA SER A 182 16.42 4.62 18.09
C SER A 182 15.77 4.20 16.78
N ILE A 183 15.52 5.13 15.85
CA ILE A 183 14.70 4.89 14.68
C ILE A 183 15.55 4.57 13.44
N ALA A 184 15.18 3.47 12.75
CA ALA A 184 15.67 3.15 11.43
C ALA A 184 14.50 3.21 10.42
N SER A 185 14.53 4.22 9.55
CA SER A 185 13.54 4.38 8.47
C SER A 185 13.96 3.55 7.26
N MET A 186 13.15 2.52 6.93
CA MET A 186 13.39 1.66 5.77
C MET A 186 12.10 1.00 5.29
N ALA A 187 12.12 0.50 4.05
CA ALA A 187 11.01 -0.29 3.51
C ALA A 187 10.84 -1.62 4.25
N SER A 188 9.62 -2.19 4.24
CA SER A 188 9.38 -3.49 4.89
C SER A 188 10.15 -4.65 4.24
N SER A 189 10.49 -4.53 2.95
CA SER A 189 11.32 -5.50 2.24
C SER A 189 12.78 -5.58 2.72
N GLU A 190 13.22 -4.62 3.53
CA GLU A 190 14.60 -4.56 4.06
C GLU A 190 14.72 -5.12 5.49
N ILE A 191 13.58 -5.34 6.17
CA ILE A 191 13.54 -5.73 7.60
C ILE A 191 14.28 -7.05 7.83
N TYR A 192 14.06 -8.06 6.97
CA TYR A 192 14.68 -9.38 7.16
C TYR A 192 16.20 -9.28 7.27
N ASN A 193 16.83 -8.66 6.29
CA ASN A 193 18.30 -8.52 6.27
C ASN A 193 18.80 -7.63 7.42
N ALA A 194 18.09 -6.55 7.75
CA ALA A 194 18.47 -5.66 8.84
C ALA A 194 18.37 -6.36 10.22
N MET A 195 17.38 -7.22 10.43
CA MET A 195 17.31 -8.05 11.63
C MET A 195 18.38 -9.15 11.63
N GLN A 196 18.58 -9.83 10.51
CA GLN A 196 19.59 -10.88 10.39
C GLN A 196 20.99 -10.37 10.74
N THR A 197 21.37 -9.20 10.21
CA THR A 197 22.69 -8.58 10.44
C THR A 197 22.80 -7.86 11.79
N GLY A 198 21.74 -7.78 12.57
CA GLY A 198 21.73 -7.11 13.88
C GLY A 198 21.60 -5.58 13.82
N VAL A 199 21.37 -5.01 12.64
CA VAL A 199 21.07 -3.56 12.48
C VAL A 199 19.76 -3.22 13.18
N LEU A 200 18.76 -4.11 13.15
CA LEU A 200 17.49 -3.96 13.87
C LEU A 200 17.37 -4.95 15.02
N GLN A 201 16.86 -4.45 16.14
CA GLN A 201 16.49 -5.24 17.32
C GLN A 201 14.99 -5.39 17.47
N ALA A 202 14.21 -4.48 16.87
CA ALA A 202 12.76 -4.56 16.80
C ALA A 202 12.24 -4.02 15.47
N ALA A 203 11.04 -4.47 15.07
CA ALA A 203 10.37 -3.99 13.87
C ALA A 203 8.86 -3.94 14.06
N ILE A 204 8.22 -3.00 13.37
CA ILE A 204 6.77 -2.89 13.28
C ILE A 204 6.39 -2.96 11.81
N THR A 205 5.45 -3.84 11.47
CA THR A 205 4.93 -3.99 10.10
C THR A 205 3.58 -4.72 10.09
N SER A 206 2.99 -4.97 8.91
CA SER A 206 1.74 -5.72 8.78
C SER A 206 1.92 -7.21 9.05
N SER A 207 0.83 -7.87 9.49
CA SER A 207 0.76 -9.32 9.65
C SER A 207 1.21 -10.06 8.38
N SER A 208 0.72 -9.60 7.20
CA SER A 208 1.15 -10.10 5.90
C SER A 208 2.66 -10.02 5.67
N SER A 209 3.27 -8.88 6.01
CA SER A 209 4.72 -8.69 5.82
C SER A 209 5.55 -9.56 6.76
N PHE A 210 5.09 -9.78 7.98
CA PHE A 210 5.76 -10.69 8.91
C PHE A 210 5.89 -12.10 8.33
N VAL A 211 4.86 -12.56 7.63
CA VAL A 211 4.82 -13.89 7.01
C VAL A 211 5.54 -13.89 5.66
N SER A 212 5.19 -12.96 4.75
CA SER A 212 5.68 -12.97 3.37
C SER A 212 7.18 -12.71 3.24
N TYR A 213 7.77 -11.97 4.20
CA TYR A 213 9.21 -11.76 4.32
C TYR A 213 9.89 -12.73 5.29
N ARG A 214 9.17 -13.75 5.81
CA ARG A 214 9.71 -14.79 6.69
C ARG A 214 10.38 -14.24 7.97
N LEU A 215 9.81 -13.14 8.53
CA LEU A 215 10.44 -12.46 9.68
C LEU A 215 10.45 -13.31 10.95
N TYR A 216 9.63 -14.36 11.00
CA TYR A 216 9.64 -15.38 12.05
C TYR A 216 11.00 -16.11 12.21
N GLU A 217 11.85 -16.09 11.18
CA GLU A 217 13.20 -16.68 11.25
C GLU A 217 14.19 -15.79 12.01
N GLN A 218 13.85 -14.51 12.18
CA GLN A 218 14.74 -13.49 12.76
C GLN A 218 14.28 -13.00 14.13
N ALA A 219 13.23 -13.60 14.71
CA ALA A 219 12.60 -13.10 15.92
C ALA A 219 12.48 -14.16 17.02
N LYS A 220 12.54 -13.70 18.28
CA LYS A 220 12.24 -14.49 19.46
C LYS A 220 10.81 -14.29 19.94
N CYS A 221 10.21 -13.13 19.66
CA CYS A 221 8.87 -12.80 20.13
C CYS A 221 8.10 -11.95 19.12
N TYR A 222 6.81 -12.25 18.99
CA TYR A 222 5.86 -11.54 18.14
C TYR A 222 4.67 -11.06 18.97
N THR A 223 4.38 -9.77 18.89
CA THR A 223 3.18 -9.14 19.45
C THR A 223 2.22 -8.87 18.29
N PRO A 224 1.22 -9.75 18.05
CA PRO A 224 0.34 -9.66 16.88
C PRO A 224 -0.69 -8.54 16.98
N ALA A 225 -1.33 -8.23 15.85
CA ALA A 225 -2.60 -7.54 15.80
C ALA A 225 -3.70 -8.49 16.27
N ALA A 226 -3.99 -8.47 17.56
CA ALA A 226 -5.05 -9.29 18.18
C ALA A 226 -6.27 -8.41 18.53
N ASP A 227 -6.74 -8.48 19.78
CA ASP A 227 -7.90 -7.70 20.25
C ASP A 227 -7.64 -6.19 20.24
N VAL A 228 -6.38 -5.79 20.37
CA VAL A 228 -5.93 -4.40 20.27
C VAL A 228 -4.76 -4.33 19.29
N ALA A 229 -4.86 -3.44 18.31
CA ALA A 229 -3.80 -3.21 17.34
C ALA A 229 -3.47 -1.72 17.27
N MET A 230 -2.21 -1.38 17.60
CA MET A 230 -1.74 0.00 17.48
C MET A 230 -1.49 0.38 16.03
N TRP A 231 -1.18 -0.59 15.19
CA TRP A 231 -0.75 -0.41 13.81
C TRP A 231 -1.82 -0.87 12.82
N PHE A 232 -2.34 0.09 12.03
CA PHE A 232 -3.11 -0.14 10.81
C PHE A 232 -2.59 0.79 9.72
N MET A 233 -2.20 0.24 8.59
CA MET A 233 -1.64 1.00 7.48
C MET A 233 -2.52 0.90 6.23
N TYR A 234 -2.83 2.05 5.66
CA TYR A 234 -3.49 2.13 4.36
C TYR A 234 -2.51 1.79 3.24
N GLN A 235 -2.82 0.75 2.49
CA GLN A 235 -1.97 0.19 1.43
C GLN A 235 -2.82 -0.08 0.17
N PRO A 236 -3.34 0.99 -0.47
CA PRO A 236 -4.24 0.89 -1.62
C PRO A 236 -3.50 0.43 -2.87
N LEU A 237 -4.27 -0.06 -3.85
CA LEU A 237 -3.84 -0.05 -5.25
C LEU A 237 -4.18 1.31 -5.83
N LEU A 238 -3.16 2.04 -6.22
CA LEU A 238 -3.21 3.38 -6.80
C LEU A 238 -3.00 3.31 -8.32
N MET A 239 -3.58 4.26 -9.02
CA MET A 239 -3.41 4.44 -10.47
C MET A 239 -3.14 5.91 -10.79
N ASN A 240 -2.34 6.19 -11.82
CA ASN A 240 -2.24 7.53 -12.37
C ASN A 240 -3.60 7.93 -12.97
N LYS A 241 -4.12 9.10 -12.56
CA LYS A 241 -5.47 9.54 -12.90
C LYS A 241 -5.60 9.87 -14.38
N SER A 242 -4.62 10.56 -14.96
CA SER A 242 -4.63 10.90 -16.40
C SER A 242 -4.56 9.64 -17.28
N VAL A 243 -3.80 8.62 -16.88
CA VAL A 243 -3.78 7.31 -17.57
C VAL A 243 -5.17 6.67 -17.52
N TYR A 244 -5.83 6.65 -16.35
CA TYR A 244 -7.19 6.13 -16.23
C TYR A 244 -8.18 6.92 -17.10
N GLU A 245 -8.13 8.24 -17.07
CA GLU A 245 -9.01 9.12 -17.85
C GLU A 245 -8.86 8.89 -19.36
N GLY A 246 -7.65 8.56 -19.83
CA GLY A 246 -7.35 8.25 -21.23
C GLY A 246 -7.89 6.89 -21.73
N LEU A 247 -8.31 6.00 -20.82
CA LEU A 247 -8.91 4.72 -21.21
C LEU A 247 -10.33 4.90 -21.76
N ASN A 248 -10.75 3.99 -22.65
CA ASN A 248 -12.13 3.95 -23.11
C ASN A 248 -13.08 3.35 -22.06
N ASP A 249 -14.40 3.49 -22.27
CA ASP A 249 -15.41 3.07 -21.28
C ASP A 249 -15.37 1.56 -20.99
N LYS A 250 -15.05 0.71 -21.99
CA LYS A 250 -14.94 -0.76 -21.78
C LYS A 250 -13.73 -1.10 -20.91
N GLN A 251 -12.61 -0.44 -21.14
CA GLN A 251 -11.40 -0.61 -20.35
C GLN A 251 -11.59 -0.12 -18.92
N LYS A 252 -12.22 1.06 -18.72
CA LYS A 252 -12.60 1.56 -17.40
C LYS A 252 -13.53 0.61 -16.67
N ALA A 253 -14.55 0.08 -17.36
CA ALA A 253 -15.48 -0.88 -16.78
C ALA A 253 -14.78 -2.18 -16.33
N ALA A 254 -13.85 -2.71 -17.13
CA ALA A 254 -13.05 -3.88 -16.78
C ALA A 254 -12.17 -3.64 -15.53
N LEU A 255 -11.49 -2.50 -15.48
CA LEU A 255 -10.71 -2.10 -14.29
C LEU A 255 -11.57 -1.97 -13.04
N GLN A 256 -12.75 -1.35 -13.13
CA GLN A 256 -13.66 -1.18 -12.00
C GLN A 256 -14.25 -2.52 -11.53
N ALA A 257 -14.55 -3.45 -12.45
CA ALA A 257 -14.98 -4.80 -12.10
C ALA A 257 -13.88 -5.56 -11.33
N GLY A 258 -12.64 -5.50 -11.84
CA GLY A 258 -11.48 -6.07 -11.17
C GLY A 258 -11.23 -5.43 -9.80
N ALA A 259 -11.30 -4.11 -9.72
CA ALA A 259 -11.14 -3.37 -8.47
C ALA A 259 -12.15 -3.77 -7.40
N LYS A 260 -13.44 -3.86 -7.76
CA LYS A 260 -14.50 -4.29 -6.84
C LYS A 260 -14.26 -5.70 -6.28
N LYS A 261 -13.85 -6.64 -7.14
CA LYS A 261 -13.52 -8.01 -6.75
C LYS A 261 -12.28 -8.06 -5.85
N ALA A 262 -11.25 -7.32 -6.22
CA ALA A 262 -10.00 -7.24 -5.47
C ALA A 262 -10.19 -6.58 -4.09
N GLU A 263 -11.05 -5.55 -3.96
CA GLU A 263 -11.32 -4.89 -2.68
C GLU A 263 -12.05 -5.82 -1.70
N ALA A 264 -13.04 -6.58 -2.18
CA ALA A 264 -13.74 -7.58 -1.36
C ALA A 264 -12.77 -8.67 -0.88
N PHE A 265 -11.93 -9.20 -1.77
CA PHE A 265 -10.88 -10.16 -1.43
C PHE A 265 -9.91 -9.59 -0.40
N TYR A 266 -9.43 -8.35 -0.60
CA TYR A 266 -8.43 -7.72 0.24
C TYR A 266 -8.90 -7.58 1.69
N LEU A 267 -10.15 -7.11 1.89
CA LEU A 267 -10.74 -6.96 3.22
C LEU A 267 -10.87 -8.31 3.94
N ASP A 268 -11.32 -9.34 3.22
CA ASP A 268 -11.55 -10.67 3.77
C ASP A 268 -10.22 -11.36 4.13
N GLU A 269 -9.24 -11.27 3.24
CA GLU A 269 -7.94 -11.90 3.43
C GLU A 269 -7.11 -11.19 4.51
N ALA A 270 -7.19 -9.86 4.60
CA ALA A 270 -6.52 -9.10 5.65
C ALA A 270 -6.93 -9.55 7.06
N LYS A 271 -8.22 -9.85 7.27
CA LYS A 271 -8.72 -10.39 8.55
C LYS A 271 -8.16 -11.79 8.84
N LYS A 272 -8.09 -12.65 7.81
CA LYS A 272 -7.58 -14.03 7.97
C LYS A 272 -6.08 -14.05 8.25
N GLU A 273 -5.32 -13.17 7.59
CA GLU A 273 -3.86 -13.10 7.75
C GLU A 273 -3.42 -12.71 9.16
N ASP A 274 -4.20 -11.91 9.89
CA ASP A 274 -3.89 -11.57 11.28
C ASP A 274 -3.85 -12.83 12.17
N ALA A 275 -4.87 -13.68 12.07
CA ALA A 275 -4.91 -14.94 12.80
C ALA A 275 -3.87 -15.94 12.27
N ALA A 276 -3.74 -16.08 10.95
CA ALA A 276 -2.81 -17.00 10.32
C ALA A 276 -1.35 -16.68 10.66
N SER A 277 -0.99 -15.40 10.80
CA SER A 277 0.35 -14.98 11.18
C SER A 277 0.76 -15.54 12.54
N VAL A 278 -0.15 -15.55 13.51
CA VAL A 278 0.10 -16.12 14.86
C VAL A 278 0.46 -17.61 14.77
N ASP A 279 -0.25 -18.37 13.95
CA ASP A 279 0.00 -19.78 13.77
C ASP A 279 1.35 -20.06 13.08
N VAL A 280 1.73 -19.25 12.10
CA VAL A 280 3.04 -19.33 11.43
C VAL A 280 4.16 -19.10 12.43
N PHE A 281 4.06 -18.07 13.27
CA PHE A 281 5.07 -17.74 14.26
C PHE A 281 5.17 -18.80 15.38
N LYS A 282 4.03 -19.30 15.88
CA LYS A 282 4.01 -20.42 16.84
C LYS A 282 4.69 -21.68 16.27
N LYS A 283 4.39 -22.04 15.02
CA LYS A 283 5.03 -23.19 14.35
C LYS A 283 6.53 -23.01 14.18
N ALA A 284 7.00 -21.79 14.05
CA ALA A 284 8.43 -21.45 13.98
C ALA A 284 9.11 -21.41 15.36
N GLY A 285 8.37 -21.64 16.46
CA GLY A 285 8.90 -21.63 17.82
C GLY A 285 9.10 -20.20 18.39
N VAL A 286 8.44 -19.22 17.80
CA VAL A 286 8.49 -17.83 18.26
C VAL A 286 7.45 -17.61 19.36
N GLU A 287 7.84 -16.96 20.45
CA GLU A 287 6.94 -16.59 21.54
C GLU A 287 5.88 -15.61 21.04
N ILE A 288 4.62 -15.82 21.45
CA ILE A 288 3.51 -14.90 21.16
C ILE A 288 3.15 -14.18 22.44
N ARG A 289 3.21 -12.83 22.42
CA ARG A 289 2.79 -11.97 23.51
C ARG A 289 1.74 -10.97 23.01
N ASN A 290 0.52 -11.05 23.50
CA ASN A 290 -0.51 -10.08 23.18
C ASN A 290 -0.29 -8.78 23.96
N MET A 291 -0.50 -7.65 23.28
CA MET A 291 -0.53 -6.33 23.91
C MET A 291 -1.73 -6.25 24.88
N THR A 292 -1.51 -5.77 26.07
CA THR A 292 -2.59 -5.53 27.03
C THR A 292 -3.30 -4.20 26.75
N PRO A 293 -4.55 -4.00 27.22
CA PRO A 293 -5.24 -2.71 27.13
C PRO A 293 -4.47 -1.56 27.81
N ASP A 294 -3.78 -1.83 28.92
CA ASP A 294 -2.95 -0.83 29.60
C ASP A 294 -1.74 -0.41 28.77
N GLU A 295 -1.02 -1.35 28.17
CA GLU A 295 0.09 -1.07 27.25
C GLU A 295 -0.39 -0.27 26.01
N PHE A 296 -1.54 -0.63 25.47
CA PHE A 296 -2.18 0.13 24.40
C PHE A 296 -2.51 1.57 24.84
N GLY A 297 -3.04 1.74 26.06
CA GLY A 297 -3.29 3.04 26.66
C GLY A 297 -2.02 3.89 26.79
N GLN A 298 -0.92 3.30 27.25
CA GLN A 298 0.38 3.97 27.34
C GLN A 298 0.89 4.44 25.96
N TRP A 299 0.79 3.59 24.94
CA TRP A 299 1.14 3.94 23.56
C TRP A 299 0.29 5.10 23.02
N ARG A 300 -1.01 5.10 23.31
CA ARG A 300 -1.88 6.21 22.89
C ARG A 300 -1.48 7.54 23.52
N GLU A 301 -1.09 7.55 24.78
CA GLU A 301 -0.64 8.79 25.46
C GLU A 301 0.68 9.31 24.85
N ILE A 302 1.60 8.43 24.47
CA ILE A 302 2.82 8.83 23.76
C ILE A 302 2.46 9.35 22.35
N ALA A 303 1.62 8.64 21.60
CA ALA A 303 1.21 9.06 20.28
C ALA A 303 0.55 10.44 20.27
N LYS A 304 -0.33 10.74 21.23
CA LYS A 304 -0.96 12.08 21.39
C LYS A 304 0.09 13.18 21.54
N LYS A 305 1.12 12.95 22.36
CA LYS A 305 2.16 13.95 22.65
C LYS A 305 3.21 14.07 21.54
N THR A 306 3.30 13.09 20.64
CA THR A 306 4.29 13.01 19.56
C THR A 306 3.63 13.07 18.18
N SER A 307 3.15 11.94 17.67
CA SER A 307 2.63 11.79 16.30
C SER A 307 1.48 12.73 15.98
N TYR A 308 0.46 12.79 16.86
CA TYR A 308 -0.70 13.67 16.68
C TYR A 308 -0.31 15.14 16.80
N ALA A 309 0.46 15.49 17.83
CA ALA A 309 0.91 16.88 18.05
C ALA A 309 1.77 17.37 16.87
N GLU A 310 2.66 16.53 16.35
CA GLU A 310 3.52 16.89 15.22
C GLU A 310 2.75 16.97 13.91
N PHE A 311 1.79 16.08 13.69
CA PHE A 311 0.87 16.15 12.54
C PHE A 311 0.13 17.49 12.50
N LEU A 312 -0.42 17.92 13.65
CA LEU A 312 -1.14 19.19 13.76
C LEU A 312 -0.26 20.43 13.49
N LYS A 313 1.05 20.35 13.78
CA LYS A 313 1.99 21.43 13.46
C LYS A 313 2.31 21.48 11.96
N GLN A 314 2.39 20.31 11.29
CA GLN A 314 2.83 20.20 9.91
C GLN A 314 1.70 20.40 8.89
N VAL A 315 0.45 20.05 9.26
CA VAL A 315 -0.70 20.06 8.36
C VAL A 315 -1.65 21.21 8.72
N LYS A 316 -1.78 22.19 7.84
CA LYS A 316 -2.60 23.40 8.07
C LYS A 316 -4.04 23.08 8.49
N ASP A 317 -4.68 22.11 7.82
CA ASP A 317 -6.06 21.67 8.11
C ASP A 317 -6.07 20.33 8.89
N GLY A 318 -4.99 20.04 9.64
CA GLY A 318 -4.76 18.77 10.31
C GLY A 318 -5.85 18.42 11.33
N GLN A 319 -6.32 19.42 12.10
CA GLN A 319 -7.41 19.19 13.06
C GLN A 319 -8.70 18.75 12.36
N LYS A 320 -9.07 19.43 11.27
CA LYS A 320 -10.26 19.06 10.49
C LYS A 320 -10.18 17.63 9.94
N LEU A 321 -9.01 17.22 9.43
CA LEU A 321 -8.81 15.85 8.93
C LEU A 321 -8.89 14.82 10.08
N LEU A 322 -8.34 15.13 11.25
CA LEU A 322 -8.46 14.29 12.44
C LEU A 322 -9.91 14.16 12.90
N ASP A 323 -10.64 15.26 12.97
CA ASP A 323 -12.05 15.27 13.37
C ASP A 323 -12.89 14.42 12.41
N MET A 324 -12.64 14.51 11.09
CA MET A 324 -13.29 13.68 10.08
C MET A 324 -12.99 12.19 10.28
N ALA A 325 -11.73 11.84 10.63
CA ALA A 325 -11.33 10.47 10.88
C ALA A 325 -11.94 9.91 12.18
N PHE A 326 -11.96 10.71 13.25
CA PHE A 326 -12.55 10.31 14.53
C PHE A 326 -14.08 10.24 14.52
N ALA A 327 -14.74 10.95 13.61
CA ALA A 327 -16.19 10.89 13.43
C ALA A 327 -16.68 9.57 12.81
N VAL A 328 -15.79 8.72 12.31
CA VAL A 328 -16.13 7.40 11.79
C VAL A 328 -16.22 6.41 12.97
N GLU A 329 -17.42 5.87 13.21
CA GLU A 329 -17.70 4.91 14.29
C GLU A 329 -17.59 3.44 13.84
#